data_bbfb2dfa6f5954fbdf31e7c133abc5aa
#
_entry.id   bbfb2dfa6f5954fbdf31e7c133abc5aa
#
_cell.length_a   1.000
_cell.length_b   1.000
_cell.length_c   1.000
_cell.angle_alpha   90.00
_cell.angle_beta   90.00
_cell.angle_gamma   90.00
#
_symmetry.space_group_name_H-M   'P 1'
#
loop_
_entity.id
_entity.type
_entity.pdbx_description
1 polymer ?
#
loop_
_entity_poly.entity_id
_entity_poly.type
_entity_poly.pdbx_seq_one_letter_code
_entity_poly.pdbx_strand_id
1 'polypeptide(L)'
;MKVLVIGYMHSRDDKRVFRTVQALSKKYEVIYQYRTEEEETSFKENNIKYVSVRCLNKGSVLQKAVERKSFDEEICRLIKTEDYDIIYMHHFPATSPLKPFLIAKKRGKKIVYDVHEYHPQNFLNTLPSPLYDLKEFVMWRIFRKQLKLADLCIFVSEETRNDVVAKAGLNPEKTFIVPNYASLKIEPDPGRKRREIVMVGKTPRGFTHEKRLIKALIERGFSFRIIGMDSKVFSDVSHTYTSFLPYERMMEEISRGMFSLVSYSTIGKDYKNYLYALPHKFYDSIAAGTPVVVKESFVSMAKIVKELKIGVVIDPSNTEDSLRKIESACQRYEELLENIKKHQDLFIWDERKEEEFLKKIIEVVS
;
A
#
# COMPACT_ATOMS: atom_id res chain seq x y z
N MET A 1 -4.78 -1.35 28.60
CA MET A 1 -4.26 -0.35 27.67
C MET A 1 -5.26 -0.17 26.53
N LYS A 2 -5.49 1.08 26.15
CA LYS A 2 -6.41 1.44 25.05
C LYS A 2 -5.64 2.06 23.90
N VAL A 3 -5.98 1.68 22.68
CA VAL A 3 -5.35 2.19 21.47
C VAL A 3 -6.38 2.90 20.59
N LEU A 4 -6.16 4.17 20.30
CA LEU A 4 -6.94 4.91 19.31
C LEU A 4 -6.29 4.75 17.93
N VAL A 5 -6.94 4.04 17.01
CA VAL A 5 -6.51 3.89 15.63
C VAL A 5 -7.23 4.89 14.75
N ILE A 6 -6.49 5.81 14.16
CA ILE A 6 -7.00 6.77 13.17
C ILE A 6 -6.73 6.21 11.78
N GLY A 7 -7.75 5.62 11.17
CA GLY A 7 -7.71 5.17 9.78
C GLY A 7 -7.79 6.32 8.78
N TYR A 8 -8.14 7.52 9.25
CA TYR A 8 -8.26 8.75 8.49
C TYR A 8 -9.23 8.59 7.30
N MET A 9 -8.75 8.68 6.07
CA MET A 9 -9.56 8.58 4.86
C MET A 9 -9.80 7.14 4.37
N HIS A 10 -9.30 6.15 5.08
CA HIS A 10 -9.52 4.74 4.73
C HIS A 10 -10.93 4.29 5.13
N SER A 11 -11.51 3.43 4.31
CA SER A 11 -12.77 2.75 4.63
C SER A 11 -12.56 1.75 5.78
N ARG A 12 -13.66 1.30 6.41
CA ARG A 12 -13.61 0.36 7.52
C ARG A 12 -12.79 -0.89 7.20
N ASP A 13 -12.94 -1.41 5.99
CA ASP A 13 -12.38 -2.69 5.56
C ASP A 13 -11.07 -2.51 4.73
N ASP A 14 -10.40 -1.34 4.86
CA ASP A 14 -9.08 -1.18 4.26
C ASP A 14 -8.11 -2.23 4.80
N LYS A 15 -7.55 -3.03 3.92
CA LYS A 15 -6.80 -4.24 4.25
C LYS A 15 -5.67 -4.01 5.27
N ARG A 16 -4.89 -2.94 5.12
CA ARG A 16 -3.77 -2.64 6.01
C ARG A 16 -4.26 -2.12 7.36
N VAL A 17 -5.19 -1.17 7.33
CA VAL A 17 -5.73 -0.55 8.53
C VAL A 17 -6.50 -1.56 9.35
N PHE A 18 -7.38 -2.33 8.72
CA PHE A 18 -8.21 -3.32 9.42
C PHE A 18 -7.37 -4.46 10.02
N ARG A 19 -6.35 -4.93 9.31
CA ARG A 19 -5.38 -5.90 9.85
C ARG A 19 -4.70 -5.38 11.12
N THR A 20 -4.28 -4.10 11.12
CA THR A 20 -3.69 -3.45 12.29
C THR A 20 -4.69 -3.42 13.46
N VAL A 21 -5.93 -3.04 13.19
CA VAL A 21 -7.02 -3.02 14.20
C VAL A 21 -7.26 -4.40 14.79
N GLN A 22 -7.35 -5.42 13.93
CA GLN A 22 -7.54 -6.82 14.38
C GLN A 22 -6.37 -7.32 15.23
N ALA A 23 -5.14 -7.08 14.81
CA ALA A 23 -3.96 -7.46 15.57
C ALA A 23 -3.93 -6.80 16.96
N LEU A 24 -4.20 -5.50 17.03
CA LEU A 24 -4.23 -4.75 18.28
C LEU A 24 -5.38 -5.22 19.20
N SER A 25 -6.55 -5.52 18.65
CA SER A 25 -7.74 -5.92 19.45
C SER A 25 -7.60 -7.26 20.16
N LYS A 26 -6.64 -8.10 19.77
CA LYS A 26 -6.33 -9.36 20.48
C LYS A 26 -5.75 -9.12 21.88
N LYS A 27 -5.09 -7.97 22.10
CA LYS A 27 -4.43 -7.66 23.38
C LYS A 27 -4.93 -6.37 24.06
N TYR A 28 -5.61 -5.49 23.31
CA TYR A 28 -5.99 -4.16 23.79
C TYR A 28 -7.44 -3.82 23.46
N GLU A 29 -8.01 -2.86 24.22
CA GLU A 29 -9.20 -2.18 23.76
C GLU A 29 -8.82 -1.21 22.63
N VAL A 30 -9.54 -1.30 21.52
CA VAL A 30 -9.27 -0.47 20.33
C VAL A 30 -10.45 0.46 20.08
N ILE A 31 -10.15 1.74 19.84
CA ILE A 31 -11.09 2.70 19.27
C ILE A 31 -10.65 2.90 17.83
N TYR A 32 -11.48 2.51 16.87
CA TYR A 32 -11.14 2.56 15.45
C TYR A 32 -11.96 3.61 14.70
N GLN A 33 -11.32 4.69 14.30
CA GLN A 33 -11.91 5.67 13.40
C GLN A 33 -11.67 5.28 11.95
N TYR A 34 -12.73 5.34 11.13
CA TYR A 34 -12.69 5.14 9.70
C TYR A 34 -13.59 6.14 8.95
N ARG A 35 -13.35 6.31 7.64
CA ARG A 35 -14.18 7.17 6.78
C ARG A 35 -15.42 6.41 6.30
N THR A 36 -16.57 7.12 6.28
CA THR A 36 -17.79 6.66 5.63
C THR A 36 -18.33 7.72 4.65
N GLU A 37 -19.11 7.30 3.65
CA GLU A 37 -19.97 8.18 2.83
C GLU A 37 -21.43 8.18 3.31
N GLU A 38 -21.76 7.26 4.19
CA GLU A 38 -23.08 7.08 4.81
C GLU A 38 -23.21 7.92 6.09
N GLU A 39 -24.29 7.71 6.83
CA GLU A 39 -24.48 8.32 8.14
C GLU A 39 -23.39 7.84 9.12
N GLU A 40 -23.00 8.75 10.01
CA GLU A 40 -22.02 8.44 11.04
C GLU A 40 -22.58 7.46 12.05
N THR A 41 -21.80 6.45 12.39
CA THR A 41 -22.17 5.41 13.35
C THR A 41 -21.08 5.22 14.39
N SER A 42 -21.49 4.86 15.61
CA SER A 42 -20.57 4.39 16.62
C SER A 42 -21.17 3.15 17.28
N PHE A 43 -20.44 2.05 17.23
CA PHE A 43 -20.85 0.78 17.83
C PHE A 43 -19.64 0.02 18.39
N LYS A 44 -19.90 -0.93 19.27
CA LYS A 44 -18.84 -1.79 19.83
C LYS A 44 -19.07 -3.23 19.40
N GLU A 45 -18.03 -3.86 18.95
CA GLU A 45 -18.00 -5.28 18.63
C GLU A 45 -16.69 -5.88 19.18
N ASN A 46 -16.80 -6.88 20.02
CA ASN A 46 -15.66 -7.43 20.75
C ASN A 46 -14.87 -6.33 21.50
N ASN A 47 -13.54 -6.29 21.30
CA ASN A 47 -12.65 -5.30 21.90
C ASN A 47 -12.49 -4.02 21.06
N ILE A 48 -13.34 -3.81 20.05
CA ILE A 48 -13.23 -2.68 19.12
C ILE A 48 -14.47 -1.79 19.24
N LYS A 49 -14.26 -0.50 19.55
CA LYS A 49 -15.23 0.57 19.36
C LYS A 49 -15.02 1.19 17.99
N TYR A 50 -15.94 0.95 17.08
CA TYR A 50 -15.94 1.54 15.74
C TYR A 50 -16.52 2.94 15.79
N VAL A 51 -15.87 3.89 15.14
CA VAL A 51 -16.30 5.29 15.02
C VAL A 51 -16.14 5.73 13.58
N SER A 52 -17.23 5.90 12.86
CA SER A 52 -17.17 6.44 11.50
C SER A 52 -17.20 7.97 11.54
N VAL A 53 -16.47 8.57 10.60
CA VAL A 53 -16.53 10.01 10.33
C VAL A 53 -16.84 10.20 8.86
N ARG A 54 -17.85 11.00 8.57
CA ARG A 54 -18.38 11.19 7.21
C ARG A 54 -17.48 12.13 6.41
N CYS A 55 -17.18 11.71 5.17
CA CYS A 55 -16.52 12.55 4.17
C CYS A 55 -16.86 12.04 2.76
N LEU A 56 -17.68 12.79 2.02
CA LEU A 56 -18.11 12.42 0.68
C LEU A 56 -17.02 12.63 -0.37
N ASN A 57 -16.18 13.66 -0.18
CA ASN A 57 -15.13 14.06 -1.13
C ASN A 57 -15.68 14.31 -2.54
N LYS A 58 -16.93 14.84 -2.63
CA LYS A 58 -17.68 15.12 -3.85
C LYS A 58 -17.91 16.63 -4.00
N GLY A 59 -18.22 17.08 -5.20
CA GLY A 59 -18.52 18.50 -5.50
C GLY A 59 -17.34 19.31 -6.00
N SER A 60 -17.46 20.64 -5.94
CA SER A 60 -16.44 21.59 -6.37
C SER A 60 -15.18 21.55 -5.47
N VAL A 61 -14.08 22.15 -5.93
CA VAL A 61 -12.83 22.24 -5.16
C VAL A 61 -13.05 22.91 -3.80
N LEU A 62 -13.84 23.97 -3.75
CA LEU A 62 -14.16 24.67 -2.49
C LEU A 62 -14.99 23.81 -1.55
N GLN A 63 -16.00 23.11 -2.06
CA GLN A 63 -16.82 22.20 -1.25
C GLN A 63 -15.95 21.07 -0.65
N LYS A 64 -15.08 20.45 -1.46
CA LYS A 64 -14.14 19.45 -0.98
C LYS A 64 -13.18 19.98 0.10
N ALA A 65 -12.73 21.23 -0.05
CA ALA A 65 -11.84 21.85 0.94
C ALA A 65 -12.54 22.10 2.28
N VAL A 66 -13.78 22.61 2.25
CA VAL A 66 -14.60 22.82 3.45
C VAL A 66 -14.93 21.50 4.14
N GLU A 67 -15.37 20.51 3.37
CA GLU A 67 -15.68 19.17 3.88
C GLU A 67 -14.45 18.51 4.50
N ARG A 68 -13.29 18.63 3.85
CA ARG A 68 -12.02 18.13 4.40
C ARG A 68 -11.65 18.80 5.70
N LYS A 69 -11.85 20.11 5.80
CA LYS A 69 -11.58 20.85 7.05
C LYS A 69 -12.49 20.37 8.18
N SER A 70 -13.77 20.22 7.93
CA SER A 70 -14.75 19.69 8.91
C SER A 70 -14.37 18.28 9.36
N PHE A 71 -14.03 17.39 8.41
CA PHE A 71 -13.54 16.05 8.69
C PHE A 71 -12.29 16.07 9.61
N ASP A 72 -11.31 16.90 9.28
CA ASP A 72 -10.08 17.01 10.09
C ASP A 72 -10.33 17.58 11.49
N GLU A 73 -11.31 18.48 11.63
CA GLU A 73 -11.72 19.02 12.95
C GLU A 73 -12.37 17.91 13.79
N GLU A 74 -13.19 17.06 13.19
CA GLU A 74 -13.81 15.92 13.88
C GLU A 74 -12.76 14.89 14.32
N ILE A 75 -11.79 14.56 13.47
CA ILE A 75 -10.64 13.72 13.87
C ILE A 75 -9.88 14.35 15.05
N CYS A 76 -9.62 15.65 15.00
CA CYS A 76 -8.97 16.35 16.12
C CYS A 76 -9.81 16.33 17.39
N ARG A 77 -11.14 16.38 17.28
CA ARG A 77 -12.07 16.27 18.41
C ARG A 77 -11.97 14.87 19.04
N LEU A 78 -12.03 13.81 18.24
CA LEU A 78 -11.85 12.43 18.74
C LEU A 78 -10.51 12.26 19.47
N ILE A 79 -9.41 12.74 18.88
CA ILE A 79 -8.07 12.68 19.50
C ILE A 79 -8.04 13.45 20.85
N LYS A 80 -8.83 14.51 20.97
CA LYS A 80 -8.90 15.33 22.19
C LYS A 80 -9.78 14.72 23.27
N THR A 81 -10.88 14.06 22.92
CA THR A 81 -11.94 13.64 23.85
C THR A 81 -11.90 12.17 24.24
N GLU A 82 -11.48 11.28 23.34
CA GLU A 82 -11.43 9.84 23.64
C GLU A 82 -10.35 9.52 24.69
N ASP A 83 -10.62 8.51 25.50
CA ASP A 83 -9.64 7.98 26.46
C ASP A 83 -8.81 6.87 25.81
N TYR A 84 -7.49 7.08 25.69
CA TYR A 84 -6.54 6.13 25.12
C TYR A 84 -5.13 6.37 25.68
N ASP A 85 -4.27 5.37 25.57
CA ASP A 85 -2.86 5.44 25.96
C ASP A 85 -1.95 5.69 24.76
N ILE A 86 -2.24 5.01 23.66
CA ILE A 86 -1.52 5.11 22.38
C ILE A 86 -2.48 5.59 21.30
N ILE A 87 -1.98 6.49 20.44
CA ILE A 87 -2.63 6.77 19.16
C ILE A 87 -1.81 6.19 18.02
N TYR A 88 -2.47 5.38 17.18
CA TYR A 88 -1.93 4.80 15.95
C TYR A 88 -2.50 5.54 14.75
N MET A 89 -1.68 6.28 14.03
CA MET A 89 -2.09 7.12 12.91
C MET A 89 -1.66 6.52 11.58
N HIS A 90 -2.64 6.13 10.76
CA HIS A 90 -2.40 5.76 9.37
C HIS A 90 -2.41 7.01 8.50
N HIS A 91 -1.33 7.25 7.79
CA HIS A 91 -1.18 8.25 6.73
C HIS A 91 -2.00 9.54 6.92
N PHE A 92 -1.39 10.64 7.34
CA PHE A 92 -2.10 11.84 7.75
C PHE A 92 -1.80 13.11 6.90
N PRO A 93 -2.31 13.21 5.65
CA PRO A 93 -2.24 14.43 4.86
C PRO A 93 -3.42 15.34 5.17
N ALA A 94 -3.47 15.88 6.39
CA ALA A 94 -4.55 16.74 6.84
C ALA A 94 -4.36 18.19 6.40
N THR A 95 -5.43 18.97 6.42
CA THR A 95 -5.40 20.43 6.25
C THR A 95 -4.61 21.13 7.38
N SER A 96 -4.56 20.48 8.54
CA SER A 96 -3.72 20.90 9.69
C SER A 96 -2.80 19.75 10.13
N PRO A 97 -1.79 19.36 9.33
CA PRO A 97 -1.12 18.08 9.45
C PRO A 97 -0.34 17.85 10.74
N LEU A 98 -0.02 18.91 11.48
CA LEU A 98 0.66 18.82 12.77
C LEU A 98 -0.29 18.80 13.97
N LYS A 99 -1.52 19.30 13.79
CA LYS A 99 -2.47 19.51 14.90
C LYS A 99 -2.81 18.20 15.65
N PRO A 100 -3.09 17.06 14.99
CA PRO A 100 -3.34 15.77 15.67
C PRO A 100 -2.17 15.32 16.53
N PHE A 101 -0.94 15.41 16.01
CA PHE A 101 0.27 15.03 16.74
C PHE A 101 0.49 15.90 17.97
N LEU A 102 0.29 17.21 17.83
CA LEU A 102 0.43 18.17 18.94
C LEU A 102 -0.63 17.95 20.02
N ILE A 103 -1.88 17.65 19.65
CA ILE A 103 -2.94 17.34 20.62
C ILE A 103 -2.56 16.08 21.40
N ALA A 104 -2.16 15.00 20.73
CA ALA A 104 -1.76 13.75 21.38
C ALA A 104 -0.57 13.97 22.33
N LYS A 105 0.46 14.69 21.91
CA LYS A 105 1.62 15.02 22.77
C LYS A 105 1.25 15.89 23.96
N LYS A 106 0.38 16.90 23.78
CA LYS A 106 -0.09 17.75 24.90
C LYS A 106 -0.86 16.94 25.96
N ARG A 107 -1.51 15.83 25.54
CA ARG A 107 -2.19 14.89 26.44
C ARG A 107 -1.26 13.83 27.02
N GLY A 108 0.04 13.89 26.77
CA GLY A 108 1.01 12.89 27.24
C GLY A 108 0.90 11.52 26.57
N LYS A 109 0.21 11.45 25.40
CA LYS A 109 -0.04 10.17 24.72
C LYS A 109 1.12 9.77 23.82
N LYS A 110 1.34 8.47 23.69
CA LYS A 110 2.33 7.91 22.78
C LYS A 110 1.79 7.86 21.36
N ILE A 111 2.64 8.09 20.37
CA ILE A 111 2.25 8.20 18.97
C ILE A 111 2.98 7.15 18.13
N VAL A 112 2.22 6.28 17.50
CA VAL A 112 2.69 5.41 16.41
C VAL A 112 2.24 6.01 15.09
N TYR A 113 3.17 6.26 14.19
CA TYR A 113 2.88 6.85 12.89
C TYR A 113 3.20 5.86 11.77
N ASP A 114 2.17 5.35 11.11
CA ASP A 114 2.28 4.42 9.99
C ASP A 114 2.35 5.19 8.66
N VAL A 115 3.54 5.22 8.07
CA VAL A 115 3.87 5.98 6.87
C VAL A 115 3.65 5.09 5.64
N HIS A 116 2.47 5.22 5.02
CA HIS A 116 2.08 4.43 3.84
C HIS A 116 2.77 4.89 2.56
N GLU A 117 3.12 6.15 2.47
CA GLU A 117 3.62 6.78 1.25
C GLU A 117 4.71 7.81 1.54
N TYR A 118 5.49 8.14 0.54
CA TYR A 118 6.52 9.17 0.60
C TYR A 118 5.88 10.56 0.49
N HIS A 119 5.42 11.10 1.62
CA HIS A 119 4.59 12.32 1.72
C HIS A 119 5.08 13.56 0.97
N PRO A 120 6.35 13.96 1.02
CA PRO A 120 6.77 15.20 0.39
C PRO A 120 6.46 15.30 -1.09
N GLN A 121 6.32 14.16 -1.76
CA GLN A 121 6.03 14.09 -3.19
C GLN A 121 4.56 13.89 -3.55
N ASN A 122 3.67 13.61 -2.58
CA ASN A 122 2.30 13.19 -2.88
C ASN A 122 1.40 14.31 -3.33
N PHE A 123 1.48 15.46 -3.02
CA PHE A 123 0.53 16.52 -3.31
C PHE A 123 1.10 17.50 -4.35
N LEU A 124 0.27 17.95 -5.29
CA LEU A 124 0.66 18.94 -6.31
C LEU A 124 1.96 18.55 -7.06
N ASN A 125 2.07 17.31 -7.47
CA ASN A 125 3.27 16.76 -8.13
C ASN A 125 3.39 17.14 -9.61
N THR A 126 2.40 17.83 -10.17
CA THR A 126 2.40 18.39 -11.54
C THR A 126 2.78 19.87 -11.59
N LEU A 127 3.11 20.50 -10.46
CA LEU A 127 3.55 21.89 -10.45
C LEU A 127 4.88 22.05 -11.21
N PRO A 128 5.06 23.15 -11.95
CA PRO A 128 6.35 23.46 -12.55
C PRO A 128 7.37 23.90 -11.48
N SER A 129 8.67 23.64 -11.74
CA SER A 129 9.73 24.27 -10.97
C SER A 129 9.71 25.81 -11.23
N PRO A 130 9.96 26.68 -10.20
CA PRO A 130 10.43 26.37 -8.85
C PRO A 130 9.31 26.11 -7.81
N LEU A 131 8.03 26.19 -8.20
CA LEU A 131 6.90 26.01 -7.29
C LEU A 131 6.87 24.58 -6.70
N TYR A 132 7.22 23.59 -7.50
CA TYR A 132 7.35 22.21 -7.03
C TYR A 132 8.40 22.09 -5.92
N ASP A 133 9.56 22.69 -6.11
CA ASP A 133 10.68 22.61 -5.16
C ASP A 133 10.33 23.30 -3.83
N LEU A 134 9.67 24.46 -3.89
CA LEU A 134 9.16 25.15 -2.71
C LEU A 134 8.13 24.31 -1.97
N LYS A 135 7.16 23.71 -2.70
CA LYS A 135 6.17 22.80 -2.13
C LYS A 135 6.85 21.62 -1.44
N GLU A 136 7.79 20.96 -2.11
CA GLU A 136 8.50 19.81 -1.55
C GLU A 136 9.29 20.19 -0.28
N PHE A 137 9.95 21.33 -0.28
CA PHE A 137 10.63 21.87 0.90
C PHE A 137 9.69 22.07 2.09
N VAL A 138 8.52 22.70 1.86
CA VAL A 138 7.53 22.93 2.92
C VAL A 138 6.96 21.59 3.43
N MET A 139 6.63 20.68 2.51
CA MET A 139 6.11 19.35 2.86
C MET A 139 7.15 18.54 3.65
N TRP A 140 8.44 18.65 3.31
CA TRP A 140 9.52 18.02 4.08
C TRP A 140 9.63 18.56 5.50
N ARG A 141 9.48 19.86 5.70
CA ARG A 141 9.50 20.46 7.07
C ARG A 141 8.34 19.93 7.91
N ILE A 142 7.15 19.84 7.35
CA ILE A 142 5.96 19.31 8.02
C ILE A 142 6.18 17.82 8.34
N PHE A 143 6.53 17.03 7.35
CA PHE A 143 6.73 15.61 7.51
C PHE A 143 7.82 15.25 8.52
N ARG A 144 8.96 15.93 8.47
CA ARG A 144 10.04 15.78 9.47
C ARG A 144 9.53 16.07 10.89
N LYS A 145 8.66 17.07 11.06
CA LYS A 145 8.09 17.39 12.36
C LYS A 145 7.11 16.33 12.85
N GLN A 146 6.28 15.77 11.96
CA GLN A 146 5.41 14.62 12.27
C GLN A 146 6.23 13.42 12.75
N LEU A 147 7.26 13.04 11.97
CA LEU A 147 8.15 11.93 12.30
C LEU A 147 8.86 12.10 13.65
N LYS A 148 9.33 13.33 13.96
CA LYS A 148 9.98 13.65 15.25
C LYS A 148 9.02 13.66 16.43
N LEU A 149 7.74 13.95 16.21
CA LEU A 149 6.69 13.86 17.24
C LEU A 149 6.26 12.42 17.51
N ALA A 150 6.41 11.52 16.57
CA ALA A 150 6.10 10.11 16.76
C ALA A 150 7.11 9.43 17.69
N ASP A 151 6.63 8.51 18.51
CA ASP A 151 7.45 7.65 19.36
C ASP A 151 7.92 6.41 18.58
N LEU A 152 7.12 5.96 17.60
CA LEU A 152 7.44 4.91 16.63
C LEU A 152 6.94 5.31 15.24
N CYS A 153 7.79 5.16 14.22
CA CYS A 153 7.43 5.32 12.81
C CYS A 153 7.46 3.96 12.11
N ILE A 154 6.37 3.60 11.45
CA ILE A 154 6.24 2.35 10.68
C ILE A 154 6.31 2.67 9.20
N PHE A 155 7.07 1.88 8.44
CA PHE A 155 7.27 2.04 7.01
C PHE A 155 6.88 0.78 6.25
N VAL A 156 6.52 0.92 4.98
CA VAL A 156 6.12 -0.22 4.12
C VAL A 156 7.31 -0.91 3.44
N SER A 157 8.44 -0.21 3.26
CA SER A 157 9.65 -0.73 2.63
C SER A 157 10.91 -0.24 3.33
N GLU A 158 11.97 -1.03 3.20
CA GLU A 158 13.28 -0.71 3.74
C GLU A 158 13.88 0.54 3.07
N GLU A 159 13.73 0.65 1.76
CA GLU A 159 14.23 1.77 0.97
C GLU A 159 13.56 3.08 1.38
N THR A 160 12.22 3.07 1.59
CA THR A 160 11.50 4.25 2.12
C THR A 160 12.00 4.61 3.51
N ARG A 161 12.13 3.62 4.41
CA ARG A 161 12.65 3.85 5.77
C ARG A 161 14.03 4.47 5.73
N ASN A 162 14.96 3.88 5.00
CA ASN A 162 16.36 4.32 4.97
C ASN A 162 16.52 5.74 4.41
N ASP A 163 15.81 6.06 3.31
CA ASP A 163 15.82 7.41 2.74
C ASP A 163 15.22 8.45 3.70
N VAL A 164 14.09 8.12 4.33
CA VAL A 164 13.43 9.03 5.29
C VAL A 164 14.24 9.19 6.56
N VAL A 165 14.79 8.12 7.12
CA VAL A 165 15.67 8.16 8.30
C VAL A 165 16.86 9.07 8.06
N ALA A 166 17.57 8.89 6.94
CA ALA A 166 18.72 9.70 6.58
C ALA A 166 18.36 11.18 6.42
N LYS A 167 17.29 11.49 5.68
CA LYS A 167 16.87 12.87 5.39
C LYS A 167 16.26 13.60 6.57
N ALA A 168 15.51 12.89 7.43
CA ALA A 168 14.85 13.49 8.59
C ALA A 168 15.75 13.54 9.84
N GLY A 169 16.85 12.78 9.86
CA GLY A 169 17.70 12.61 11.04
C GLY A 169 16.96 11.90 12.16
N LEU A 170 16.31 10.76 11.84
CA LEU A 170 15.59 9.96 12.82
C LEU A 170 16.52 8.93 13.45
N ASN A 171 16.23 8.55 14.71
CA ASN A 171 16.84 7.38 15.31
C ASN A 171 16.25 6.11 14.64
N PRO A 172 17.06 5.23 14.01
CA PRO A 172 16.58 4.01 13.41
C PRO A 172 15.83 3.07 14.37
N GLU A 173 16.15 3.07 15.66
CA GLU A 173 15.48 2.27 16.69
C GLU A 173 13.99 2.65 16.86
N LYS A 174 13.64 3.90 16.55
CA LYS A 174 12.25 4.37 16.53
C LYS A 174 11.54 4.07 15.21
N THR A 175 12.05 3.14 14.45
CA THR A 175 11.46 2.75 13.16
C THR A 175 11.19 1.26 13.12
N PHE A 176 10.13 0.86 12.39
CA PHE A 176 9.78 -0.53 12.17
C PHE A 176 9.24 -0.70 10.75
N ILE A 177 9.41 -1.88 10.16
CA ILE A 177 8.94 -2.17 8.80
C ILE A 177 7.78 -3.13 8.89
N VAL A 178 6.63 -2.72 8.36
CA VAL A 178 5.45 -3.55 8.20
C VAL A 178 4.99 -3.45 6.75
N PRO A 179 5.37 -4.36 5.89
CA PRO A 179 4.93 -4.40 4.50
C PRO A 179 3.43 -4.64 4.32
N ASN A 180 2.98 -4.52 3.08
CA ASN A 180 1.60 -4.78 2.68
C ASN A 180 1.33 -6.28 2.48
N TYR A 181 1.62 -7.08 3.51
CA TYR A 181 1.46 -8.53 3.49
C TYR A 181 0.10 -9.00 2.97
N ALA A 182 0.09 -10.15 2.33
CA ALA A 182 -1.12 -10.88 1.96
C ALA A 182 -1.75 -11.52 3.21
N SER A 183 -3.07 -11.72 3.17
CA SER A 183 -3.82 -12.37 4.26
C SER A 183 -4.17 -13.83 3.95
N LEU A 184 -3.90 -14.29 2.71
CA LEU A 184 -4.20 -15.63 2.24
C LEU A 184 -3.01 -16.17 1.45
N LYS A 185 -2.71 -17.44 1.62
CA LYS A 185 -1.70 -18.19 0.88
C LYS A 185 -2.39 -19.22 -0.03
N ILE A 186 -1.96 -19.29 -1.29
CA ILE A 186 -2.34 -20.36 -2.22
C ILE A 186 -1.06 -20.98 -2.74
N GLU A 187 -0.88 -22.26 -2.51
CA GLU A 187 0.30 -22.99 -3.00
C GLU A 187 0.39 -22.97 -4.53
N PRO A 188 1.59 -22.77 -5.08
CA PRO A 188 1.79 -22.81 -6.53
C PRO A 188 1.41 -24.19 -7.08
N ASP A 189 0.58 -24.21 -8.12
CA ASP A 189 0.17 -25.42 -8.81
C ASP A 189 0.36 -25.26 -10.33
N PRO A 190 1.39 -25.90 -10.94
CA PRO A 190 1.64 -25.80 -12.38
C PRO A 190 0.44 -26.22 -13.23
N GLY A 191 -0.30 -27.25 -12.78
CA GLY A 191 -1.45 -27.79 -13.50
C GLY A 191 -2.65 -26.87 -13.62
N ARG A 192 -2.71 -25.83 -12.78
CA ARG A 192 -3.77 -24.82 -12.80
C ARG A 192 -3.42 -23.57 -13.61
N LYS A 193 -2.16 -23.42 -14.03
CA LYS A 193 -1.70 -22.20 -14.70
C LYS A 193 -2.22 -22.12 -16.13
N ARG A 194 -2.79 -20.97 -16.45
CA ARG A 194 -3.17 -20.60 -17.81
C ARG A 194 -2.07 -19.73 -18.40
N ARG A 195 -1.83 -19.81 -19.69
CA ARG A 195 -0.92 -18.89 -20.39
C ARG A 195 -1.53 -17.47 -20.43
N GLU A 196 -1.64 -16.88 -19.27
CA GLU A 196 -2.38 -15.62 -19.02
C GLU A 196 -1.53 -14.65 -18.18
N ILE A 197 -1.54 -13.39 -18.59
CA ILE A 197 -1.03 -12.27 -17.78
C ILE A 197 -2.21 -11.68 -17.01
N VAL A 198 -2.12 -11.64 -15.68
CA VAL A 198 -3.15 -11.05 -14.82
C VAL A 198 -2.68 -9.68 -14.35
N MET A 199 -3.55 -8.69 -14.40
CA MET A 199 -3.33 -7.37 -13.82
C MET A 199 -4.44 -7.03 -12.83
N VAL A 200 -4.07 -6.74 -11.59
CA VAL A 200 -5.02 -6.39 -10.53
C VAL A 200 -4.85 -4.92 -10.12
N GLY A 201 -5.95 -4.21 -9.92
CA GLY A 201 -5.89 -2.84 -9.45
C GLY A 201 -7.22 -2.11 -9.46
N LYS A 202 -7.19 -0.88 -8.92
CA LYS A 202 -8.38 -0.03 -8.81
C LYS A 202 -8.36 1.15 -9.78
N THR A 203 -7.18 1.65 -10.14
CA THR A 203 -7.07 2.90 -10.88
C THR A 203 -6.24 2.72 -12.14
N PRO A 204 -6.83 2.87 -13.32
CA PRO A 204 -6.07 2.92 -14.57
C PRO A 204 -5.32 4.25 -14.64
N ARG A 205 -4.08 4.18 -15.08
CA ARG A 205 -3.28 5.37 -15.46
C ARG A 205 -2.53 5.03 -16.74
N GLY A 206 -1.99 6.01 -17.47
CA GLY A 206 -1.34 5.77 -18.75
C GLY A 206 -0.37 4.58 -18.75
N PHE A 207 -0.61 3.59 -19.59
CA PHE A 207 0.17 2.36 -19.71
C PHE A 207 0.68 2.17 -21.14
N THR A 208 1.21 3.22 -21.75
CA THR A 208 1.59 3.21 -23.18
C THR A 208 2.58 2.10 -23.52
N HIS A 209 3.61 1.93 -22.71
CA HIS A 209 4.64 0.90 -22.94
C HIS A 209 4.13 -0.48 -22.57
N GLU A 210 3.42 -0.62 -21.46
CA GLU A 210 2.81 -1.87 -21.04
C GLU A 210 1.80 -2.40 -22.07
N LYS A 211 1.02 -1.53 -22.69
CA LYS A 211 0.09 -1.92 -23.77
C LYS A 211 0.80 -2.55 -24.96
N ARG A 212 1.92 -1.97 -25.39
CA ARG A 212 2.73 -2.52 -26.49
C ARG A 212 3.25 -3.90 -26.13
N LEU A 213 3.79 -4.05 -24.93
CA LEU A 213 4.27 -5.35 -24.44
C LEU A 213 3.13 -6.37 -24.35
N ILE A 214 1.97 -6.01 -23.82
CA ILE A 214 0.82 -6.90 -23.69
C ILE A 214 0.33 -7.34 -25.09
N LYS A 215 0.21 -6.42 -26.06
CA LYS A 215 -0.14 -6.78 -27.46
C LYS A 215 0.82 -7.80 -28.04
N ALA A 216 2.12 -7.57 -27.88
CA ALA A 216 3.14 -8.49 -28.37
C ALA A 216 3.13 -9.86 -27.65
N LEU A 217 2.75 -9.91 -26.36
CA LEU A 217 2.54 -11.16 -25.63
C LEU A 217 1.30 -11.91 -26.13
N ILE A 218 0.23 -11.20 -26.46
CA ILE A 218 -0.99 -11.79 -27.05
C ILE A 218 -0.67 -12.45 -28.41
N GLU A 219 0.13 -11.79 -29.25
CA GLU A 219 0.62 -12.35 -30.51
C GLU A 219 1.44 -13.64 -30.30
N ARG A 220 2.02 -13.83 -29.12
CA ARG A 220 2.74 -15.05 -28.71
C ARG A 220 1.88 -16.06 -27.94
N GLY A 221 0.56 -15.91 -28.00
CA GLY A 221 -0.41 -16.86 -27.44
C GLY A 221 -0.70 -16.68 -25.95
N PHE A 222 -0.37 -15.54 -25.34
CA PHE A 222 -0.87 -15.20 -24.01
C PHE A 222 -2.28 -14.61 -24.11
N SER A 223 -3.09 -14.84 -23.10
CA SER A 223 -4.27 -14.03 -22.83
C SER A 223 -3.96 -12.94 -21.79
N PHE A 224 -4.78 -11.90 -21.75
CA PHE A 224 -4.65 -10.83 -20.77
C PHE A 224 -5.95 -10.67 -19.98
N ARG A 225 -5.83 -10.64 -18.65
CA ARG A 225 -6.95 -10.47 -17.73
C ARG A 225 -6.75 -9.26 -16.82
N ILE A 226 -7.82 -8.49 -16.67
CA ILE A 226 -7.88 -7.33 -15.77
C ILE A 226 -8.91 -7.61 -14.67
N ILE A 227 -8.53 -7.40 -13.41
CA ILE A 227 -9.39 -7.58 -12.24
C ILE A 227 -9.51 -6.26 -11.47
N GLY A 228 -10.73 -5.77 -11.29
CA GLY A 228 -11.08 -4.62 -10.41
C GLY A 228 -10.74 -3.23 -10.95
N MET A 229 -9.97 -3.11 -12.02
CA MET A 229 -9.59 -1.83 -12.63
C MET A 229 -10.54 -1.48 -13.77
N ASP A 230 -10.86 -0.19 -13.98
CA ASP A 230 -11.55 0.21 -15.20
C ASP A 230 -10.70 -0.16 -16.43
N SER A 231 -11.25 -1.02 -17.28
CA SER A 231 -10.57 -1.54 -18.46
C SER A 231 -10.51 -0.57 -19.64
N LYS A 232 -11.17 0.59 -19.59
CA LYS A 232 -11.19 1.57 -20.68
C LYS A 232 -9.80 1.97 -21.17
N VAL A 233 -8.82 2.02 -20.26
CA VAL A 233 -7.41 2.27 -20.62
C VAL A 233 -6.89 1.22 -21.62
N PHE A 234 -7.39 -0.01 -21.57
CA PHE A 234 -7.00 -1.12 -22.43
C PHE A 234 -8.03 -1.44 -23.53
N SER A 235 -8.90 -0.49 -23.90
CA SER A 235 -9.94 -0.69 -24.93
C SER A 235 -9.39 -1.12 -26.30
N ASP A 236 -8.11 -0.80 -26.57
CA ASP A 236 -7.37 -1.17 -27.78
C ASP A 236 -6.53 -2.45 -27.64
N VAL A 237 -6.68 -3.17 -26.54
CA VAL A 237 -5.97 -4.43 -26.24
C VAL A 237 -7.00 -5.51 -25.96
N SER A 238 -6.87 -6.68 -26.60
CA SER A 238 -7.72 -7.84 -26.29
C SER A 238 -7.52 -8.29 -24.85
N HIS A 239 -8.60 -8.32 -24.06
CA HIS A 239 -8.53 -8.72 -22.66
C HIS A 239 -9.87 -9.27 -22.15
N THR A 240 -9.80 -10.06 -21.08
CA THR A 240 -10.97 -10.38 -20.26
C THR A 240 -11.00 -9.42 -19.06
N TYR A 241 -12.19 -8.92 -18.76
CA TYR A 241 -12.40 -8.02 -17.63
C TYR A 241 -13.27 -8.68 -16.57
N THR A 242 -12.86 -8.55 -15.32
CA THR A 242 -13.65 -8.92 -14.16
C THR A 242 -13.72 -7.71 -13.23
N SER A 243 -14.91 -7.35 -12.80
CA SER A 243 -15.13 -6.28 -11.82
C SER A 243 -14.46 -6.61 -10.48
N PHE A 244 -14.63 -5.73 -9.51
CA PHE A 244 -14.09 -5.95 -8.17
C PHE A 244 -14.60 -7.28 -7.58
N LEU A 245 -13.67 -8.12 -7.13
CA LEU A 245 -13.95 -9.42 -6.54
C LEU A 245 -13.70 -9.40 -5.02
N PRO A 246 -14.41 -10.23 -4.24
CA PRO A 246 -13.99 -10.57 -2.88
C PRO A 246 -12.55 -11.07 -2.85
N TYR A 247 -11.85 -10.84 -1.76
CA TYR A 247 -10.42 -11.06 -1.66
C TYR A 247 -9.99 -12.49 -2.02
N GLU A 248 -10.69 -13.49 -1.49
CA GLU A 248 -10.43 -14.91 -1.73
C GLU A 248 -10.58 -15.26 -3.22
N ARG A 249 -11.64 -14.76 -3.86
CA ARG A 249 -11.86 -14.96 -5.30
C ARG A 249 -10.81 -14.27 -6.17
N MET A 250 -10.40 -13.07 -5.76
CA MET A 250 -9.30 -12.37 -6.44
C MET A 250 -8.01 -13.19 -6.36
N MET A 251 -7.68 -13.74 -5.19
CA MET A 251 -6.50 -14.58 -4.99
C MET A 251 -6.56 -15.85 -5.85
N GLU A 252 -7.73 -16.50 -5.94
CA GLU A 252 -7.95 -17.67 -6.82
C GLU A 252 -7.73 -17.32 -8.29
N GLU A 253 -8.25 -16.19 -8.77
CA GLU A 253 -8.04 -15.77 -10.16
C GLU A 253 -6.58 -15.41 -10.45
N ILE A 254 -5.87 -14.76 -9.51
CA ILE A 254 -4.43 -14.51 -9.62
C ILE A 254 -3.68 -15.84 -9.71
N SER A 255 -4.02 -16.82 -8.87
CA SER A 255 -3.32 -18.11 -8.81
C SER A 255 -3.38 -18.92 -10.11
N ARG A 256 -4.38 -18.66 -10.94
CA ARG A 256 -4.55 -19.31 -12.25
C ARG A 256 -3.73 -18.65 -13.36
N GLY A 257 -3.32 -17.39 -13.20
CA GLY A 257 -2.47 -16.70 -14.16
C GLY A 257 -1.05 -17.25 -14.19
N MET A 258 -0.42 -17.27 -15.34
CA MET A 258 0.99 -17.63 -15.48
C MET A 258 1.89 -16.55 -14.87
N PHE A 259 1.57 -15.27 -15.12
CA PHE A 259 2.27 -14.15 -14.54
C PHE A 259 1.30 -13.07 -14.05
N SER A 260 1.69 -12.36 -13.00
CA SER A 260 0.99 -11.16 -12.55
C SER A 260 1.79 -9.91 -12.90
N LEU A 261 1.22 -9.03 -13.73
CA LEU A 261 1.84 -7.75 -14.09
C LEU A 261 1.58 -6.70 -13.01
N VAL A 262 2.62 -6.33 -12.28
CA VAL A 262 2.56 -5.27 -11.29
C VAL A 262 3.17 -4.00 -11.87
N SER A 263 2.32 -3.10 -12.34
CA SER A 263 2.75 -1.84 -12.95
C SER A 263 1.88 -0.66 -12.52
N TYR A 264 2.45 0.53 -12.66
CA TYR A 264 1.82 1.84 -12.48
C TYR A 264 2.38 2.81 -13.52
N SER A 265 1.63 3.88 -13.83
CA SER A 265 2.20 5.05 -14.49
C SER A 265 3.28 5.67 -13.64
N THR A 266 4.42 5.92 -14.21
CA THR A 266 5.48 6.68 -13.57
C THR A 266 5.29 8.18 -13.82
N ILE A 267 5.32 8.98 -12.75
CA ILE A 267 5.36 10.44 -12.80
C ILE A 267 6.79 10.83 -12.45
N GLY A 268 7.58 11.22 -13.44
CA GLY A 268 8.98 11.59 -13.22
C GLY A 268 9.92 10.45 -12.80
N LYS A 269 11.21 10.60 -13.05
CA LYS A 269 12.21 9.55 -12.76
C LYS A 269 12.46 9.33 -11.27
N ASP A 270 12.28 10.37 -10.46
CA ASP A 270 12.63 10.37 -9.03
C ASP A 270 11.41 10.32 -8.09
N TYR A 271 10.25 9.87 -8.61
CA TYR A 271 9.05 9.77 -7.81
C TYR A 271 9.12 8.55 -6.88
N LYS A 272 9.55 8.79 -5.64
CA LYS A 272 9.90 7.75 -4.67
C LYS A 272 8.73 6.86 -4.26
N ASN A 273 7.50 7.36 -4.32
CA ASN A 273 6.32 6.54 -4.13
C ASN A 273 6.19 5.40 -5.14
N TYR A 274 6.81 5.52 -6.31
CA TYR A 274 6.87 4.43 -7.28
C TYR A 274 8.15 3.64 -7.17
N LEU A 275 9.29 4.33 -7.01
CA LEU A 275 10.58 3.67 -6.88
C LEU A 275 10.62 2.68 -5.71
N TYR A 276 10.05 3.08 -4.56
CA TYR A 276 10.08 2.31 -3.32
C TYR A 276 8.75 1.62 -2.99
N ALA A 277 7.80 1.61 -3.94
CA ALA A 277 6.50 0.99 -3.73
C ALA A 277 6.60 -0.52 -3.50
N LEU A 278 5.89 -0.99 -2.48
CA LEU A 278 5.61 -2.40 -2.22
C LEU A 278 4.09 -2.55 -2.00
N PRO A 279 3.28 -2.55 -3.08
CA PRO A 279 1.83 -2.54 -3.00
C PRO A 279 1.24 -3.90 -2.63
N HIS A 280 0.01 -3.93 -2.12
CA HIS A 280 -0.72 -5.16 -1.82
C HIS A 280 -0.69 -6.16 -2.97
N LYS A 281 -0.97 -5.72 -4.20
CA LYS A 281 -0.99 -6.61 -5.37
C LYS A 281 0.33 -7.33 -5.66
N PHE A 282 1.48 -6.77 -5.26
CA PHE A 282 2.77 -7.44 -5.35
C PHE A 282 2.84 -8.62 -4.36
N TYR A 283 2.47 -8.38 -3.11
CA TYR A 283 2.41 -9.41 -2.07
C TYR A 283 1.34 -10.47 -2.37
N ASP A 284 0.16 -10.02 -2.76
CA ASP A 284 -0.96 -10.91 -3.10
C ASP A 284 -0.63 -11.84 -4.28
N SER A 285 0.08 -11.33 -5.29
CA SER A 285 0.47 -12.16 -6.45
C SER A 285 1.42 -13.29 -6.06
N ILE A 286 2.43 -12.98 -5.26
CA ILE A 286 3.40 -13.98 -4.79
C ILE A 286 2.73 -14.96 -3.81
N ALA A 287 1.89 -14.43 -2.91
CA ALA A 287 1.10 -15.23 -1.98
C ALA A 287 0.06 -16.13 -2.67
N ALA A 288 -0.41 -15.75 -3.85
CA ALA A 288 -1.25 -16.58 -4.71
C ALA A 288 -0.45 -17.59 -5.56
N GLY A 289 0.85 -17.74 -5.32
CA GLY A 289 1.69 -18.67 -6.07
C GLY A 289 1.94 -18.26 -7.53
N THR A 290 1.90 -16.95 -7.84
CA THR A 290 2.03 -16.45 -9.22
C THR A 290 3.28 -15.58 -9.36
N PRO A 291 4.22 -15.95 -10.27
CA PRO A 291 5.38 -15.13 -10.58
C PRO A 291 4.99 -13.73 -11.06
N VAL A 292 5.71 -12.73 -10.59
CA VAL A 292 5.42 -11.33 -10.91
C VAL A 292 6.27 -10.82 -12.07
N VAL A 293 5.69 -9.93 -12.88
CA VAL A 293 6.40 -9.12 -13.87
C VAL A 293 6.38 -7.69 -13.35
N VAL A 294 7.56 -7.14 -13.07
CA VAL A 294 7.74 -5.80 -12.50
C VAL A 294 8.67 -4.95 -13.32
N LYS A 295 8.50 -3.63 -13.27
CA LYS A 295 9.43 -2.70 -13.92
C LYS A 295 10.75 -2.62 -13.17
N GLU A 296 11.87 -2.49 -13.89
CA GLU A 296 13.17 -2.25 -13.28
C GLU A 296 13.25 -0.91 -12.52
N SER A 297 12.44 0.09 -12.92
CA SER A 297 12.33 1.36 -12.22
C SER A 297 11.66 1.26 -10.84
N PHE A 298 11.01 0.15 -10.52
CA PHE A 298 10.45 -0.12 -9.18
C PHE A 298 11.50 -0.78 -8.30
N VAL A 299 12.44 0.02 -7.80
CA VAL A 299 13.68 -0.41 -7.15
C VAL A 299 13.43 -1.48 -6.07
N SER A 300 12.48 -1.25 -5.15
CA SER A 300 12.20 -2.20 -4.06
C SER A 300 11.64 -3.53 -4.58
N MET A 301 10.68 -3.49 -5.50
CA MET A 301 10.11 -4.72 -6.08
C MET A 301 11.15 -5.45 -6.94
N ALA A 302 11.88 -4.72 -7.79
CA ALA A 302 12.90 -5.30 -8.68
C ALA A 302 14.03 -5.99 -7.88
N LYS A 303 14.45 -5.40 -6.75
CA LYS A 303 15.43 -5.99 -5.83
C LYS A 303 14.92 -7.34 -5.32
N ILE A 304 13.73 -7.37 -4.72
CA ILE A 304 13.12 -8.58 -4.16
C ILE A 304 12.97 -9.67 -5.24
N VAL A 305 12.48 -9.31 -6.43
CA VAL A 305 12.26 -10.26 -7.53
C VAL A 305 13.57 -10.87 -8.01
N LYS A 306 14.65 -10.08 -8.11
CA LYS A 306 15.97 -10.56 -8.51
C LYS A 306 16.62 -11.44 -7.44
N GLU A 307 16.58 -11.03 -6.18
CA GLU A 307 17.19 -11.75 -5.06
C GLU A 307 16.52 -13.11 -4.81
N LEU A 308 15.18 -13.15 -4.85
CA LEU A 308 14.42 -14.38 -4.57
C LEU A 308 14.10 -15.19 -5.84
N LYS A 309 14.37 -14.67 -7.03
CA LYS A 309 14.08 -15.29 -8.34
C LYS A 309 12.61 -15.73 -8.49
N ILE A 310 11.68 -14.85 -8.10
CA ILE A 310 10.23 -15.13 -8.04
C ILE A 310 9.44 -14.45 -9.17
N GLY A 311 10.10 -14.03 -10.24
CA GLY A 311 9.46 -13.33 -11.33
C GLY A 311 10.45 -12.75 -12.33
N VAL A 312 10.00 -11.75 -13.10
CA VAL A 312 10.74 -11.12 -14.20
C VAL A 312 10.80 -9.62 -13.99
N VAL A 313 12.01 -9.07 -14.15
CA VAL A 313 12.23 -7.61 -14.12
C VAL A 313 12.44 -7.11 -15.53
N ILE A 314 11.59 -6.18 -15.97
CA ILE A 314 11.51 -5.69 -17.36
C ILE A 314 11.65 -4.17 -17.45
N ASP A 315 12.03 -3.69 -18.63
CA ASP A 315 11.77 -2.33 -19.07
C ASP A 315 10.70 -2.35 -20.17
N PRO A 316 9.44 -1.96 -19.87
CA PRO A 316 8.38 -1.98 -20.87
C PRO A 316 8.62 -1.05 -22.07
N SER A 317 9.53 -0.08 -21.97
CA SER A 317 9.91 0.78 -23.10
C SER A 317 10.71 0.01 -24.14
N ASN A 318 11.45 -1.02 -23.72
CA ASN A 318 12.12 -1.99 -24.60
C ASN A 318 11.28 -3.28 -24.68
N THR A 319 10.31 -3.27 -25.58
CA THR A 319 9.37 -4.39 -25.76
C THR A 319 10.08 -5.69 -26.13
N GLU A 320 11.06 -5.67 -27.03
CA GLU A 320 11.80 -6.85 -27.50
C GLU A 320 12.58 -7.53 -26.37
N ASP A 321 13.31 -6.77 -25.57
CA ASP A 321 14.07 -7.31 -24.44
C ASP A 321 13.13 -7.85 -23.35
N SER A 322 12.03 -7.14 -23.09
CA SER A 322 11.01 -7.57 -22.15
C SER A 322 10.35 -8.90 -22.55
N LEU A 323 10.07 -9.05 -23.86
CA LEU A 323 9.56 -10.33 -24.41
C LEU A 323 10.55 -11.47 -24.22
N ARG A 324 11.81 -11.27 -24.61
CA ARG A 324 12.87 -12.31 -24.44
C ARG A 324 12.98 -12.75 -22.97
N LYS A 325 12.95 -11.80 -22.04
CA LYS A 325 12.99 -12.10 -20.59
C LYS A 325 11.80 -12.92 -20.12
N ILE A 326 10.58 -12.59 -20.59
CA ILE A 326 9.36 -13.33 -20.24
C ILE A 326 9.39 -14.72 -20.87
N GLU A 327 9.78 -14.87 -22.14
CA GLU A 327 9.92 -16.16 -22.83
C GLU A 327 10.96 -17.05 -22.15
N SER A 328 12.11 -16.50 -21.78
CA SER A 328 13.12 -17.22 -20.98
C SER A 328 12.58 -17.67 -19.62
N ALA A 329 11.74 -16.85 -18.98
CA ALA A 329 11.08 -17.21 -17.74
C ALA A 329 10.05 -18.35 -17.94
N CYS A 330 9.36 -18.41 -19.09
CA CYS A 330 8.49 -19.54 -19.43
C CYS A 330 9.26 -20.86 -19.56
N GLN A 331 10.47 -20.84 -20.10
CA GLN A 331 11.30 -22.05 -20.25
C GLN A 331 11.74 -22.63 -18.90
N ARG A 332 11.84 -21.80 -17.86
CA ARG A 332 12.21 -22.20 -16.50
C ARG A 332 11.09 -21.92 -15.49
N TYR A 333 9.85 -22.09 -15.92
CA TYR A 333 8.69 -21.71 -15.13
C TYR A 333 8.55 -22.50 -13.82
N GLU A 334 8.88 -23.78 -13.84
CA GLU A 334 8.88 -24.64 -12.65
C GLU A 334 9.86 -24.13 -11.59
N GLU A 335 11.07 -23.69 -11.98
CA GLU A 335 12.04 -23.06 -11.07
C GLU A 335 11.45 -21.82 -10.38
N LEU A 336 10.71 -20.98 -11.12
CA LEU A 336 10.04 -19.82 -10.55
C LEU A 336 8.99 -20.22 -9.51
N LEU A 337 8.20 -21.26 -9.78
CA LEU A 337 7.19 -21.75 -8.83
C LEU A 337 7.83 -22.36 -7.58
N GLU A 338 8.92 -23.11 -7.72
CA GLU A 338 9.68 -23.64 -6.59
C GLU A 338 10.26 -22.52 -5.72
N ASN A 339 10.82 -21.49 -6.33
CA ASN A 339 11.32 -20.32 -5.61
C ASN A 339 10.17 -19.59 -4.87
N ILE A 340 9.01 -19.43 -5.49
CA ILE A 340 7.84 -18.88 -4.82
C ILE A 340 7.47 -19.74 -3.61
N LYS A 341 7.30 -21.05 -3.79
CA LYS A 341 6.95 -21.98 -2.72
C LYS A 341 7.93 -21.88 -1.54
N LYS A 342 9.23 -21.78 -1.83
CA LYS A 342 10.29 -21.64 -0.84
C LYS A 342 10.20 -20.33 -0.04
N HIS A 343 9.80 -19.22 -0.68
CA HIS A 343 9.86 -17.88 -0.10
C HIS A 343 8.49 -17.26 0.20
N GLN A 344 7.40 -17.94 -0.12
CA GLN A 344 6.03 -17.40 -0.05
C GLN A 344 5.65 -16.89 1.33
N ASP A 345 6.12 -17.53 2.40
CA ASP A 345 5.83 -17.14 3.78
C ASP A 345 6.41 -15.76 4.15
N LEU A 346 7.40 -15.26 3.41
CA LEU A 346 7.90 -13.89 3.57
C LEU A 346 6.84 -12.83 3.19
N PHE A 347 5.85 -13.20 2.40
CA PHE A 347 4.84 -12.30 1.84
C PHE A 347 3.48 -12.38 2.55
N ILE A 348 3.34 -13.26 3.53
CA ILE A 348 2.10 -13.51 4.27
C ILE A 348 2.16 -12.85 5.65
N TRP A 349 1.05 -12.29 6.11
CA TRP A 349 0.85 -11.91 7.51
C TRP A 349 0.52 -13.16 8.31
N ASP A 350 1.46 -13.60 9.14
CA ASP A 350 1.35 -14.77 10.01
C ASP A 350 1.40 -14.37 11.50
N GLU A 351 1.18 -15.32 12.38
CA GLU A 351 1.19 -15.12 13.84
C GLU A 351 2.54 -14.58 14.33
N ARG A 352 3.65 -15.05 13.81
CA ARG A 352 4.98 -14.59 14.19
C ARG A 352 5.17 -13.09 13.90
N LYS A 353 4.80 -12.65 12.69
CA LYS A 353 4.89 -11.23 12.30
C LYS A 353 3.93 -10.37 13.11
N GLU A 354 2.76 -10.92 13.44
CA GLU A 354 1.79 -10.24 14.32
C GLU A 354 2.35 -10.07 15.73
N GLU A 355 2.97 -11.10 16.29
CA GLU A 355 3.61 -11.03 17.62
C GLU A 355 4.77 -10.03 17.64
N GLU A 356 5.63 -10.04 16.61
CA GLU A 356 6.71 -9.06 16.45
C GLU A 356 6.17 -7.62 16.39
N PHE A 357 5.09 -7.41 15.63
CA PHE A 357 4.40 -6.12 15.55
C PHE A 357 3.84 -5.71 16.92
N LEU A 358 3.10 -6.57 17.59
CA LEU A 358 2.52 -6.28 18.90
C LEU A 358 3.59 -6.01 19.96
N LYS A 359 4.69 -6.76 19.95
CA LYS A 359 5.85 -6.52 20.82
C LYS A 359 6.42 -5.12 20.58
N LYS A 360 6.57 -4.72 19.31
CA LYS A 360 7.09 -3.38 18.97
C LYS A 360 6.15 -2.26 19.43
N ILE A 361 4.83 -2.47 19.42
CA ILE A 361 3.87 -1.51 19.96
C ILE A 361 3.97 -1.40 21.49
N ILE A 362 4.18 -2.50 22.21
CA ILE A 362 4.37 -2.48 23.68
C ILE A 362 5.62 -1.69 24.07
N GLU A 363 6.74 -1.87 23.35
CA GLU A 363 7.99 -1.16 23.61
C GLU A 363 7.83 0.37 23.57
N VAL A 364 6.80 0.89 22.88
CA VAL A 364 6.52 2.33 22.82
C VAL A 364 6.01 2.89 24.17
N VAL A 365 5.36 2.04 24.98
CA VAL A 365 4.76 2.47 26.28
C VAL A 365 5.64 2.14 27.46
N SER A 366 6.56 1.20 27.30
CA SER A 366 7.59 0.88 28.28
C SER A 366 8.66 1.96 28.34
#